data_af80e717f7764907b2ff8bacb8411a25
#
_entry.id   af80e717f7764907b2ff8bacb8411a25
#
_cell.length_a   1.000
_cell.length_b   1.000
_cell.length_c   1.000
_cell.angle_alpha   90.00
_cell.angle_beta   90.00
_cell.angle_gamma   90.00
#
_symmetry.space_group_name_H-M   'P 1'
#
loop_
_entity.id
_entity.type
_entity.pdbx_description
1 polymer ?
#
loop_
_entity_poly.entity_id
_entity_poly.type
_entity_poly.pdbx_seq_one_letter_code
_entity_poly.pdbx_strand_id
1 'polypeptide(L)'
;MEQDKKIKTSRASQTRAKQEKPKVWTPPSSLDAPPAPDGYRHRWIRAESMGFDDTKNMSGKLRSGWELVRADEYPNESYPSITSGKYEGVIGVGGLVLARIPEELAKQREAYYKQMTQDRDEALENDVLKEQHPSMPINQERQTRVTFGGTKK
;
A
#
# COMPACT_ATOMS: atom_id res chain seq x y z
N MET A 1 26.20 -8.12 58.57
CA MET A 1 26.96 -8.60 57.39
C MET A 1 26.01 -9.35 56.49
N GLU A 2 25.47 -8.66 55.55
CA GLU A 2 24.49 -9.16 54.56
C GLU A 2 25.27 -9.55 53.32
N GLN A 3 25.25 -10.84 52.96
CA GLN A 3 25.95 -11.37 51.79
C GLN A 3 25.04 -11.31 50.59
N ASP A 4 25.33 -10.41 49.66
CA ASP A 4 24.72 -10.34 48.33
C ASP A 4 24.96 -11.63 47.54
N LYS A 5 23.93 -12.46 47.40
CA LYS A 5 23.92 -13.61 46.50
C LYS A 5 23.81 -13.12 45.06
N LYS A 6 24.93 -12.96 44.38
CA LYS A 6 25.00 -12.79 42.94
C LYS A 6 24.38 -14.00 42.23
N ILE A 7 23.20 -13.81 41.66
CA ILE A 7 22.52 -14.80 40.83
C ILE A 7 23.35 -14.97 39.56
N LYS A 8 24.03 -16.10 39.41
CA LYS A 8 24.77 -16.47 38.20
C LYS A 8 23.75 -16.86 37.10
N THR A 9 23.47 -15.97 36.18
CA THR A 9 22.71 -16.28 34.95
C THR A 9 23.42 -17.35 34.13
N SER A 10 22.71 -18.39 33.73
CA SER A 10 23.28 -19.53 33.03
C SER A 10 23.88 -19.12 31.68
N ARG A 11 25.01 -19.70 31.29
CA ARG A 11 25.71 -19.45 30.02
C ARG A 11 24.83 -19.63 28.80
N ALA A 12 23.82 -20.48 28.85
CA ALA A 12 22.86 -20.74 27.76
C ALA A 12 21.91 -19.57 27.51
N SER A 13 21.60 -18.72 28.52
CA SER A 13 20.74 -17.55 28.31
C SER A 13 21.49 -16.37 27.68
N GLN A 14 22.81 -16.28 27.89
CA GLN A 14 23.64 -15.23 27.31
C GLN A 14 23.94 -15.45 25.83
N THR A 15 23.98 -16.72 25.36
CA THR A 15 24.28 -17.06 23.96
C THR A 15 23.06 -16.93 23.06
N ARG A 16 21.84 -17.02 23.59
CA ARG A 16 20.59 -16.88 22.81
C ARG A 16 20.18 -15.44 22.50
N ALA A 17 20.72 -14.47 23.22
CA ALA A 17 20.31 -13.07 23.09
C ALA A 17 20.95 -12.32 21.89
N LYS A 18 21.83 -12.95 21.11
CA LYS A 18 22.63 -12.27 20.08
C LYS A 18 22.78 -12.99 18.74
N GLN A 19 21.94 -13.95 18.43
CA GLN A 19 21.86 -14.42 17.05
C GLN A 19 20.81 -13.60 16.30
N GLU A 20 21.21 -12.43 15.80
CA GLU A 20 20.50 -11.80 14.70
C GLU A 20 20.49 -12.80 13.54
N LYS A 21 19.30 -13.26 13.15
CA LYS A 21 19.16 -14.12 12.00
C LYS A 21 19.80 -13.39 10.81
N PRO A 22 20.67 -14.06 10.03
CA PRO A 22 21.26 -13.43 8.86
C PRO A 22 20.15 -12.85 7.99
N LYS A 23 20.29 -11.56 7.65
CA LYS A 23 19.30 -10.86 6.82
C LYS A 23 19.30 -11.56 5.46
N VAL A 24 18.23 -12.29 5.15
CA VAL A 24 18.11 -12.98 3.86
C VAL A 24 18.17 -11.92 2.76
N TRP A 25 19.13 -12.05 1.83
CA TRP A 25 19.22 -11.14 0.70
C TRP A 25 17.94 -11.24 -0.15
N THR A 26 17.31 -10.11 -0.38
CA THR A 26 16.17 -9.95 -1.30
C THR A 26 16.60 -9.01 -2.43
N PRO A 27 16.25 -9.33 -3.68
CA PRO A 27 16.57 -8.42 -4.78
C PRO A 27 15.89 -7.07 -4.55
N PRO A 28 16.59 -5.95 -4.78
CA PRO A 28 16.01 -4.61 -4.65
C PRO A 28 14.86 -4.44 -5.65
N SER A 29 13.77 -3.83 -5.22
CA SER A 29 12.66 -3.47 -6.11
C SER A 29 12.99 -2.17 -6.84
N SER A 30 12.64 -2.09 -8.12
CA SER A 30 12.75 -0.83 -8.86
C SER A 30 11.80 0.25 -8.36
N LEU A 31 10.79 -0.13 -7.56
CA LEU A 31 9.80 0.75 -6.95
C LEU A 31 10.02 0.94 -5.45
N ASP A 32 11.25 0.76 -4.98
CA ASP A 32 11.57 1.09 -3.59
C ASP A 32 11.35 2.58 -3.37
N ALA A 33 10.61 2.89 -2.31
CA ALA A 33 10.23 4.24 -1.96
C ALA A 33 10.71 4.58 -0.54
N PRO A 34 11.02 5.84 -0.25
CA PRO A 34 11.30 6.26 1.12
C PRO A 34 10.12 5.96 2.04
N PRO A 35 10.36 5.78 3.35
CA PRO A 35 9.28 5.67 4.31
C PRO A 35 8.44 6.95 4.28
N ALA A 36 7.12 6.79 4.33
CA ALA A 36 6.24 7.95 4.41
C ALA A 36 6.42 8.66 5.76
N PRO A 37 6.39 9.99 5.81
CA PRO A 37 6.33 10.72 7.06
C PRO A 37 5.10 10.32 7.89
N ASP A 38 5.17 10.51 9.22
CA ASP A 38 4.05 10.20 10.10
C ASP A 38 2.78 10.94 9.68
N GLY A 39 1.68 10.20 9.59
CA GLY A 39 0.39 10.72 9.16
C GLY A 39 0.23 10.87 7.65
N TYR A 40 1.17 10.40 6.86
CA TYR A 40 1.10 10.39 5.40
C TYR A 40 1.21 8.97 4.83
N ARG A 41 0.66 8.80 3.63
CA ARG A 41 0.72 7.55 2.86
C ARG A 41 1.32 7.82 1.50
N HIS A 42 2.35 7.06 1.11
CA HIS A 42 2.96 7.13 -0.22
C HIS A 42 2.22 6.25 -1.23
N ARG A 43 2.25 6.69 -2.48
CA ARG A 43 1.75 5.93 -3.63
C ARG A 43 2.47 6.32 -4.91
N TRP A 44 2.79 5.34 -5.73
CA TRP A 44 3.21 5.56 -7.09
C TRP A 44 2.01 5.92 -7.99
N ILE A 45 2.16 7.01 -8.75
CA ILE A 45 1.14 7.51 -9.67
C ILE A 45 1.76 7.57 -11.06
N ARG A 46 1.03 7.09 -12.05
CA ARG A 46 1.45 7.16 -13.45
C ARG A 46 1.36 8.60 -13.95
N ALA A 47 2.52 9.14 -14.34
CA ALA A 47 2.65 10.46 -14.95
C ALA A 47 2.79 10.38 -16.47
N GLU A 48 3.38 9.27 -16.95
CA GLU A 48 3.67 9.05 -18.35
C GLU A 48 3.30 7.61 -18.75
N SER A 49 2.84 7.44 -19.97
CA SER A 49 2.57 6.13 -20.57
C SER A 49 3.03 6.14 -22.03
N MET A 50 3.94 5.21 -22.40
CA MET A 50 4.45 5.05 -23.76
C MET A 50 5.05 6.34 -24.36
N GLY A 51 5.72 7.16 -23.53
CA GLY A 51 6.29 8.46 -23.97
C GLY A 51 5.31 9.64 -24.03
N PHE A 52 4.06 9.43 -23.61
CA PHE A 52 3.04 10.48 -23.57
C PHE A 52 2.63 10.81 -22.12
N ASP A 53 2.51 12.11 -21.84
CA ASP A 53 2.03 12.60 -20.57
C ASP A 53 0.59 12.16 -20.25
N ASP A 54 0.37 11.51 -19.11
CA ASP A 54 -0.98 11.19 -18.61
C ASP A 54 -1.54 12.36 -17.78
N THR A 55 -1.79 13.46 -18.48
CA THR A 55 -2.28 14.71 -17.85
C THR A 55 -3.62 14.53 -17.15
N LYS A 56 -4.50 13.67 -17.66
CA LYS A 56 -5.81 13.37 -17.08
C LYS A 56 -5.66 12.70 -15.71
N ASN A 57 -4.82 11.68 -15.62
CA ASN A 57 -4.57 10.97 -14.37
C ASN A 57 -3.91 11.90 -13.36
N MET A 58 -2.85 12.59 -13.76
CA MET A 58 -2.11 13.50 -12.87
C MET A 58 -2.98 14.64 -12.35
N SER A 59 -3.72 15.32 -13.21
CA SER A 59 -4.64 16.39 -12.84
C SER A 59 -5.71 15.89 -11.84
N GLY A 60 -6.28 14.71 -12.07
CA GLY A 60 -7.25 14.10 -11.16
C GLY A 60 -6.66 13.77 -9.79
N LYS A 61 -5.41 13.29 -9.75
CA LYS A 61 -4.72 12.97 -8.49
C LYS A 61 -4.36 14.22 -7.69
N LEU A 62 -3.77 15.23 -8.35
CA LEU A 62 -3.43 16.50 -7.69
C LEU A 62 -4.67 17.19 -7.10
N ARG A 63 -5.79 17.24 -7.85
CA ARG A 63 -7.07 17.77 -7.35
C ARG A 63 -7.64 16.97 -6.18
N SER A 64 -7.28 15.70 -6.09
CA SER A 64 -7.72 14.81 -5.00
C SER A 64 -6.86 14.93 -3.75
N GLY A 65 -5.92 15.89 -3.67
CA GLY A 65 -5.08 16.13 -2.50
C GLY A 65 -3.79 15.31 -2.47
N TRP A 66 -3.37 14.72 -3.61
CA TRP A 66 -2.05 14.11 -3.71
C TRP A 66 -0.99 15.17 -3.96
N GLU A 67 0.11 15.09 -3.23
CA GLU A 67 1.29 15.94 -3.36
C GLU A 67 2.46 15.12 -3.90
N LEU A 68 3.26 15.68 -4.80
CA LEU A 68 4.44 15.01 -5.33
C LEU A 68 5.58 15.05 -4.32
N VAL A 69 6.29 13.94 -4.18
CA VAL A 69 7.42 13.80 -3.26
C VAL A 69 8.71 14.11 -4.01
N ARG A 70 9.49 15.04 -3.50
CA ARG A 70 10.75 15.46 -4.11
C ARG A 70 11.93 14.69 -3.52
N ALA A 71 12.95 14.46 -4.35
CA ALA A 71 14.18 13.78 -3.91
C ALA A 71 14.98 14.59 -2.88
N ASP A 72 14.91 15.92 -2.93
CA ASP A 72 15.56 16.82 -1.98
C ASP A 72 14.99 16.74 -0.55
N GLU A 73 13.79 16.19 -0.36
CA GLU A 73 13.22 15.90 0.95
C GLU A 73 13.94 14.74 1.67
N TYR A 74 14.69 13.90 0.94
CA TYR A 74 15.38 12.72 1.45
C TYR A 74 16.88 12.74 1.13
N PRO A 75 17.66 13.68 1.70
CA PRO A 75 19.07 13.89 1.33
C PRO A 75 19.99 12.73 1.73
N ASN A 76 19.58 11.90 2.68
CA ASN A 76 20.39 10.79 3.18
C ASN A 76 20.32 9.52 2.31
N GLU A 77 19.41 9.46 1.38
CA GLU A 77 19.18 8.30 0.52
C GLU A 77 19.08 8.73 -0.94
N SER A 78 19.72 7.94 -1.82
CA SER A 78 19.72 8.24 -3.26
C SER A 78 18.55 7.53 -3.93
N TYR A 79 17.43 8.22 -4.07
CA TYR A 79 16.30 7.74 -4.87
C TYR A 79 16.38 8.25 -6.31
N PRO A 80 15.92 7.45 -7.29
CA PRO A 80 15.86 7.89 -8.67
C PRO A 80 14.89 9.08 -8.78
N SER A 81 15.38 10.18 -9.34
CA SER A 81 14.58 11.39 -9.58
C SER A 81 14.51 11.71 -11.06
N ILE A 82 13.43 12.35 -11.47
CA ILE A 82 13.25 12.85 -12.83
C ILE A 82 14.18 14.04 -13.04
N THR A 83 15.05 13.97 -14.04
CA THR A 83 16.11 14.95 -14.30
C THR A 83 15.69 16.11 -15.20
N SER A 84 14.55 15.99 -15.89
CA SER A 84 14.08 17.03 -16.84
C SER A 84 12.58 16.99 -17.01
N GLY A 85 11.99 18.11 -17.40
CA GLY A 85 10.58 18.22 -17.72
C GLY A 85 9.73 18.75 -16.57
N LYS A 86 8.42 18.55 -16.68
CA LYS A 86 7.40 19.10 -15.76
C LYS A 86 7.54 18.62 -14.31
N TYR A 87 8.08 17.43 -14.11
CA TYR A 87 8.21 16.77 -12.80
C TYR A 87 9.67 16.67 -12.36
N GLU A 88 10.52 17.60 -12.81
CA GLU A 88 11.93 17.65 -12.42
C GLU A 88 12.11 17.70 -10.91
N GLY A 89 13.03 16.89 -10.39
CA GLY A 89 13.32 16.77 -8.96
C GLY A 89 12.34 15.91 -8.17
N VAL A 90 11.28 15.40 -8.79
CA VAL A 90 10.35 14.46 -8.16
C VAL A 90 10.93 13.05 -8.22
N ILE A 91 10.74 12.27 -7.15
CA ILE A 91 11.10 10.84 -7.15
C ILE A 91 10.24 10.12 -8.17
N GLY A 92 10.89 9.50 -9.17
CA GLY A 92 10.18 8.86 -10.26
C GLY A 92 10.98 7.78 -10.97
N VAL A 93 10.29 6.75 -11.47
CA VAL A 93 10.86 5.62 -12.19
C VAL A 93 9.91 5.17 -13.30
N GLY A 94 10.43 5.09 -14.53
CA GLY A 94 9.69 4.47 -15.66
C GLY A 94 8.31 5.06 -15.94
N GLY A 95 8.18 6.39 -15.86
CA GLY A 95 6.89 7.08 -16.07
C GLY A 95 5.97 7.11 -14.84
N LEU A 96 6.43 6.59 -13.70
CA LEU A 96 5.76 6.69 -12.41
C LEU A 96 6.40 7.78 -11.57
N VAL A 97 5.60 8.52 -10.81
CA VAL A 97 6.04 9.52 -9.83
C VAL A 97 5.55 9.15 -8.44
N LEU A 98 6.36 9.40 -7.45
CA LEU A 98 5.98 9.19 -6.06
C LEU A 98 5.14 10.37 -5.58
N ALA A 99 4.03 10.06 -4.94
CA ALA A 99 3.17 11.07 -4.32
C ALA A 99 2.74 10.64 -2.92
N ARG A 100 2.42 11.61 -2.09
CA ARG A 100 1.92 11.43 -0.73
C ARG A 100 0.54 12.03 -0.56
N ILE A 101 -0.20 11.53 0.40
CA ILE A 101 -1.49 12.08 0.81
C ILE A 101 -1.61 11.95 2.34
N PRO A 102 -2.25 12.89 3.05
CA PRO A 102 -2.58 12.70 4.45
C PRO A 102 -3.41 11.43 4.66
N GLU A 103 -3.07 10.63 5.67
CA GLU A 103 -3.73 9.34 5.89
C GLU A 103 -5.22 9.50 6.20
N GLU A 104 -5.60 10.58 6.88
CA GLU A 104 -7.01 10.90 7.14
C GLU A 104 -7.80 11.08 5.84
N LEU A 105 -7.25 11.85 4.89
CA LEU A 105 -7.89 12.06 3.60
C LEU A 105 -7.95 10.75 2.78
N ALA A 106 -6.93 9.90 2.88
CA ALA A 106 -6.94 8.58 2.25
C ALA A 106 -8.06 7.70 2.83
N LYS A 107 -8.23 7.67 4.15
CA LYS A 107 -9.31 6.94 4.84
C LYS A 107 -10.70 7.46 4.47
N GLN A 108 -10.87 8.78 4.41
CA GLN A 108 -12.15 9.39 3.99
C GLN A 108 -12.52 8.99 2.56
N ARG A 109 -11.53 8.96 1.65
CA ARG A 109 -11.75 8.51 0.27
C ARG A 109 -12.10 7.03 0.19
N GLU A 110 -11.40 6.19 0.94
CA GLU A 110 -11.70 4.76 1.01
C GLU A 110 -13.13 4.53 1.53
N ALA A 111 -13.52 5.24 2.58
CA ALA A 111 -14.88 5.18 3.14
C ALA A 111 -15.95 5.62 2.13
N TYR A 112 -15.72 6.73 1.42
CA TYR A 112 -16.63 7.24 0.40
C TYR A 112 -16.85 6.23 -0.74
N TYR A 113 -15.77 5.66 -1.30
CA TYR A 113 -15.90 4.69 -2.38
C TYR A 113 -16.50 3.36 -1.90
N LYS A 114 -16.19 2.95 -0.67
CA LYS A 114 -16.81 1.78 -0.06
C LYS A 114 -18.33 1.96 0.08
N GLN A 115 -18.76 3.11 0.59
CA GLN A 115 -20.17 3.45 0.71
C GLN A 115 -20.85 3.44 -0.66
N MET A 116 -20.27 4.12 -1.65
CA MET A 116 -20.82 4.15 -3.01
C MET A 116 -20.94 2.75 -3.63
N THR A 117 -20.01 1.84 -3.33
CA THR A 117 -20.08 0.46 -3.81
C THR A 117 -21.21 -0.29 -3.10
N GLN A 118 -21.34 -0.13 -1.78
CA GLN A 118 -22.43 -0.73 -1.01
C GLN A 118 -23.80 -0.25 -1.48
N ASP A 119 -23.96 1.05 -1.69
CA ASP A 119 -25.22 1.62 -2.17
C ASP A 119 -25.62 1.06 -3.56
N ARG A 120 -24.62 0.81 -4.42
CA ARG A 120 -24.86 0.19 -5.74
C ARG A 120 -25.22 -1.28 -5.63
N ASP A 121 -24.54 -2.02 -4.76
CA ASP A 121 -24.83 -3.44 -4.51
C ASP A 121 -26.25 -3.59 -3.94
N GLU A 122 -26.63 -2.78 -2.97
CA GLU A 122 -28.00 -2.75 -2.41
C GLU A 122 -29.06 -2.38 -3.45
N ALA A 123 -28.76 -1.42 -4.33
CA ALA A 123 -29.67 -1.06 -5.42
C ALA A 123 -29.88 -2.22 -6.40
N LEU A 124 -28.80 -2.93 -6.77
CA LEU A 124 -28.88 -4.10 -7.64
C LEU A 124 -29.66 -5.25 -6.98
N GLU A 125 -29.42 -5.52 -5.69
CA GLU A 125 -30.15 -6.54 -4.95
C GLU A 125 -31.65 -6.21 -4.89
N ASN A 126 -31.99 -4.97 -4.63
CA ASN A 126 -33.39 -4.51 -4.60
C ASN A 126 -34.07 -4.64 -5.98
N ASP A 127 -33.36 -4.34 -7.07
CA ASP A 127 -33.92 -4.48 -8.41
C ASP A 127 -34.10 -5.94 -8.79
N VAL A 128 -33.15 -6.81 -8.46
CA VAL A 128 -33.26 -8.26 -8.66
C VAL A 128 -34.45 -8.84 -7.87
N LEU A 129 -34.63 -8.39 -6.61
CA LEU A 129 -35.74 -8.83 -5.78
C LEU A 129 -37.10 -8.38 -6.33
N LYS A 130 -37.20 -7.18 -6.93
CA LYS A 130 -38.44 -6.70 -7.58
C LYS A 130 -38.79 -7.49 -8.82
N GLU A 131 -37.81 -7.96 -9.57
CA GLU A 131 -38.01 -8.76 -10.79
C GLU A 131 -38.24 -10.24 -10.50
N GLN A 132 -38.09 -10.66 -9.25
CA GLN A 132 -38.26 -12.04 -8.84
C GLN A 132 -39.73 -12.50 -8.99
N HIS A 133 -39.96 -13.53 -9.80
CA HIS A 133 -41.28 -14.11 -9.98
C HIS A 133 -41.37 -15.44 -9.18
N PRO A 134 -42.52 -15.74 -8.50
CA PRO A 134 -42.70 -16.96 -7.73
C PRO A 134 -42.42 -18.25 -8.50
N SER A 135 -42.62 -18.23 -9.84
CA SER A 135 -42.39 -19.38 -10.70
C SER A 135 -40.92 -19.51 -11.18
N MET A 136 -40.10 -18.48 -10.99
CA MET A 136 -38.67 -18.45 -11.34
C MET A 136 -37.92 -17.73 -10.26
N PRO A 137 -37.63 -18.34 -9.10
CA PRO A 137 -36.86 -17.71 -8.06
C PRO A 137 -35.41 -17.53 -8.53
N ILE A 138 -34.89 -16.31 -8.41
CA ILE A 138 -33.49 -16.00 -8.71
C ILE A 138 -32.68 -16.37 -7.48
N ASN A 139 -31.92 -17.47 -7.57
CA ASN A 139 -30.99 -17.88 -6.52
C ASN A 139 -29.62 -17.30 -6.82
N GLN A 140 -29.13 -16.43 -5.94
CA GLN A 140 -27.79 -15.91 -6.01
C GLN A 140 -26.89 -16.68 -5.03
N GLU A 141 -26.06 -17.58 -5.57
CA GLU A 141 -25.09 -18.33 -4.79
C GLU A 141 -23.69 -17.80 -5.04
N ARG A 142 -23.08 -17.22 -4.01
CA ARG A 142 -21.70 -16.73 -4.08
C ARG A 142 -20.78 -17.75 -3.45
N GLN A 143 -20.19 -18.62 -4.26
CA GLN A 143 -19.20 -19.59 -3.79
C GLN A 143 -17.79 -19.07 -4.06
N THR A 144 -17.11 -18.59 -3.03
CA THR A 144 -15.69 -18.25 -3.10
C THR A 144 -14.89 -19.34 -2.39
N ARG A 145 -14.19 -20.20 -3.16
CA ARG A 145 -13.31 -21.23 -2.61
C ARG A 145 -11.86 -20.84 -2.87
N VAL A 146 -11.16 -20.43 -1.82
CA VAL A 146 -9.71 -20.26 -1.87
C VAL A 146 -9.07 -21.57 -1.43
N THR A 147 -8.44 -22.28 -2.38
CA THR A 147 -7.67 -23.48 -2.07
C THR A 147 -6.20 -23.10 -1.97
N PHE A 148 -5.68 -23.01 -0.75
CA PHE A 148 -4.23 -22.96 -0.55
C PHE A 148 -3.69 -24.38 -0.78
N GLY A 149 -2.86 -24.54 -1.81
CA GLY A 149 -2.18 -25.79 -2.10
C GLY A 149 -1.20 -26.15 -0.98
N GLY A 150 -1.68 -26.87 0.01
CA GLY A 150 -0.85 -27.52 1.02
C GLY A 150 -0.33 -28.82 0.46
N THR A 151 0.94 -28.89 0.05
CA THR A 151 1.62 -30.13 -0.20
C THR A 151 1.79 -30.87 1.13
N LYS A 152 0.97 -31.86 1.38
CA LYS A 152 1.28 -32.86 2.43
C LYS A 152 2.39 -33.75 1.92
N LYS A 153 3.55 -33.74 2.56
CA LYS A 153 4.47 -34.86 2.62
C LYS A 153 4.09 -35.74 3.79
#